data_f82b5e6b7c62fd62540596bab46c8af7
#
_entry.id   f82b5e6b7c62fd62540596bab46c8af7
#
_cell.length_a   1.000
_cell.length_b   1.000
_cell.length_c   1.000
_cell.angle_alpha   90.00
_cell.angle_beta   90.00
_cell.angle_gamma   90.00
#
_symmetry.space_group_name_H-M   'P 1'
#
loop_
_entity.id
_entity.type
_entity.pdbx_description
1 polymer ?
#
loop_
_entity_poly.entity_id
_entity_poly.type
_entity_poly.pdbx_seq_one_letter_code
_entity_poly.pdbx_strand_id
1 'polypeptide(L)'
;MASLLERIQSMRPFEAQKRGQESLEWFRINLRGISTSYIQVQRETNYVDRVELGRMYMYLYDAKYKDGLPYWDYFPCVIPYKYARNGFYGINLHYIRPAHRVLLLDALYDYLINEDVENEERIRITYEMIQFVTQLKYAKPCIKRYLIGHIDSRILEVPIDKWDMMAMLPSQQFNINANTVYAESRTKY
;
A
#
# COMPACT_ATOMS: atom_id res chain seq x y z
N MET A 1 22.65 4.71 5.20
CA MET A 1 22.14 3.91 4.05
C MET A 1 21.59 4.86 3.01
N ALA A 2 21.67 4.52 1.71
CA ALA A 2 21.06 5.35 0.67
C ALA A 2 19.53 5.30 0.81
N SER A 3 18.87 6.46 0.69
CA SER A 3 17.41 6.56 0.72
C SER A 3 16.76 5.76 -0.43
N LEU A 4 15.49 5.42 -0.31
CA LEU A 4 14.75 4.76 -1.39
C LEU A 4 14.77 5.61 -2.67
N LEU A 5 14.66 6.93 -2.51
CA LEU A 5 14.74 7.89 -3.60
C LEU A 5 16.13 7.87 -4.27
N GLU A 6 17.21 7.89 -3.49
CA GLU A 6 18.58 7.78 -4.01
C GLU A 6 18.81 6.44 -4.72
N ARG A 7 18.30 5.35 -4.16
CA ARG A 7 18.36 4.02 -4.78
C ARG A 7 17.64 3.99 -6.12
N ILE A 8 16.43 4.57 -6.21
CA ILE A 8 15.67 4.63 -7.47
C ILE A 8 16.38 5.52 -8.48
N GLN A 9 16.90 6.69 -8.06
CA GLN A 9 17.60 7.63 -8.94
C GLN A 9 18.96 7.11 -9.42
N SER A 10 19.65 6.32 -8.61
CA SER A 10 20.93 5.73 -8.96
C SER A 10 20.85 4.45 -9.80
N MET A 11 19.66 3.87 -9.95
CA MET A 11 19.48 2.68 -10.78
C MET A 11 19.85 2.96 -12.24
N ARG A 12 20.73 2.14 -12.78
CA ARG A 12 21.02 2.17 -14.21
C ARG A 12 19.77 1.77 -15.00
N PRO A 13 19.57 2.24 -16.24
CA PRO A 13 18.39 1.89 -17.03
C PRO A 13 18.11 0.38 -17.11
N PHE A 14 19.15 -0.42 -17.21
CA PHE A 14 19.04 -1.89 -17.22
C PHE A 14 18.55 -2.44 -15.87
N GLU A 15 19.05 -1.93 -14.76
CA GLU A 15 18.67 -2.34 -13.40
C GLU A 15 17.21 -1.95 -13.12
N ALA A 16 16.81 -0.74 -13.52
CA ALA A 16 15.43 -0.28 -13.40
C ALA A 16 14.46 -1.14 -14.22
N GLN A 17 14.86 -1.53 -15.44
CA GLN A 17 14.08 -2.44 -16.28
C GLN A 17 13.98 -3.84 -15.66
N LYS A 18 15.10 -4.39 -15.17
CA LYS A 18 15.13 -5.69 -14.49
C LYS A 18 14.25 -5.66 -13.23
N ARG A 19 14.37 -4.63 -12.39
CA ARG A 19 13.56 -4.47 -11.18
C ARG A 19 12.07 -4.36 -11.51
N GLY A 20 11.72 -3.62 -12.57
CA GLY A 20 10.35 -3.54 -13.08
C GLY A 20 9.80 -4.89 -13.51
N GLN A 21 10.60 -5.72 -14.18
CA GLN A 21 10.20 -7.07 -14.58
C GLN A 21 10.02 -8.00 -13.38
N GLU A 22 10.96 -7.98 -12.41
CA GLU A 22 10.86 -8.73 -11.17
C GLU A 22 9.59 -8.34 -10.39
N SER A 23 9.28 -7.06 -10.37
CA SER A 23 8.08 -6.51 -9.72
C SER A 23 6.80 -7.02 -10.37
N LEU A 24 6.73 -6.96 -11.69
CA LEU A 24 5.59 -7.46 -12.46
C LEU A 24 5.41 -8.98 -12.28
N GLU A 25 6.50 -9.74 -12.21
CA GLU A 25 6.45 -11.18 -12.01
C GLU A 25 6.00 -11.51 -10.58
N TRP A 26 6.54 -10.85 -9.55
CA TRP A 26 6.09 -11.00 -8.18
C TRP A 26 4.58 -10.73 -8.06
N PHE A 27 4.12 -9.63 -8.67
CA PHE A 27 2.70 -9.27 -8.72
C PHE A 27 1.87 -10.35 -9.40
N ARG A 28 2.30 -10.81 -10.57
CA ARG A 28 1.59 -11.81 -11.36
C ARG A 28 1.45 -13.14 -10.62
N ILE A 29 2.50 -13.55 -9.91
CA ILE A 29 2.50 -14.77 -9.10
C ILE A 29 1.52 -14.61 -7.94
N ASN A 30 1.64 -13.53 -7.17
CA ASN A 30 0.83 -13.33 -5.97
C ASN A 30 -0.65 -13.04 -6.31
N LEU A 31 -0.95 -12.28 -7.38
CA LEU A 31 -2.34 -12.01 -7.77
C LEU A 31 -3.10 -13.25 -8.22
N ARG A 32 -2.45 -14.28 -8.76
CA ARG A 32 -3.11 -15.54 -9.10
C ARG A 32 -3.73 -16.22 -7.88
N GLY A 33 -3.09 -16.09 -6.72
CA GLY A 33 -3.58 -16.67 -5.46
C GLY A 33 -4.67 -15.86 -4.76
N ILE A 34 -4.87 -14.60 -5.12
CA ILE A 34 -5.75 -13.70 -4.35
C ILE A 34 -7.22 -14.11 -4.37
N SER A 35 -7.67 -14.70 -5.48
CA SER A 35 -9.05 -15.18 -5.67
C SER A 35 -9.20 -16.69 -5.48
N THR A 36 -8.12 -17.40 -5.14
CA THR A 36 -8.13 -18.87 -5.07
C THR A 36 -8.63 -19.36 -3.71
N SER A 37 -9.40 -20.44 -3.71
CA SER A 37 -9.92 -21.08 -2.50
C SER A 37 -8.77 -21.53 -1.56
N TYR A 38 -9.01 -21.43 -0.26
CA TYR A 38 -8.07 -21.69 0.85
C TYR A 38 -7.25 -22.99 0.74
N ILE A 39 -7.78 -24.01 0.09
CA ILE A 39 -7.18 -25.36 0.02
C ILE A 39 -5.92 -25.43 -0.88
N GLN A 40 -5.82 -24.56 -1.89
CA GLN A 40 -4.71 -24.61 -2.86
C GLN A 40 -3.46 -23.80 -2.44
N VAL A 41 -3.53 -23.04 -1.35
CA VAL A 41 -2.58 -21.95 -1.09
C VAL A 41 -1.75 -22.12 0.18
N GLN A 42 -1.71 -23.29 0.79
CA GLN A 42 -0.82 -23.56 1.95
C GLN A 42 0.68 -23.36 1.69
N ARG A 43 1.08 -23.00 0.48
CA ARG A 43 2.50 -22.82 0.09
C ARG A 43 2.92 -21.37 -0.16
N GLU A 44 1.99 -20.40 -0.13
CA GLU A 44 2.33 -19.00 -0.41
C GLU A 44 2.41 -18.21 0.91
N THR A 45 3.60 -17.78 1.25
CA THR A 45 3.96 -17.17 2.54
C THR A 45 3.45 -15.73 2.74
N ASN A 46 2.88 -15.10 1.72
CA ASN A 46 2.53 -13.67 1.76
C ASN A 46 1.05 -13.40 2.07
N TYR A 47 0.22 -14.41 2.26
CA TYR A 47 -1.17 -14.19 2.63
C TYR A 47 -1.38 -14.29 4.14
N VAL A 48 -2.23 -13.39 4.64
CA VAL A 48 -2.52 -13.28 6.08
C VAL A 48 -4.03 -13.29 6.33
N ASP A 49 -4.41 -13.73 7.53
CA ASP A 49 -5.82 -13.78 7.95
C ASP A 49 -6.30 -12.46 8.59
N ARG A 50 -5.38 -11.59 8.98
CA ARG A 50 -5.67 -10.31 9.63
C ARG A 50 -4.67 -9.23 9.24
N VAL A 51 -5.11 -7.98 9.31
CA VAL A 51 -4.24 -6.81 9.13
C VAL A 51 -3.61 -6.39 10.46
N GLU A 52 -2.34 -6.00 10.39
CA GLU A 52 -1.58 -5.39 11.48
C GLU A 52 -1.26 -3.94 11.12
N LEU A 53 -1.14 -3.07 12.13
CA LEU A 53 -0.82 -1.66 11.90
C LEU A 53 0.62 -1.53 11.42
N GLY A 54 0.87 -0.60 10.49
CA GLY A 54 2.20 -0.31 9.98
C GLY A 54 2.72 -1.25 8.88
N ARG A 55 1.98 -2.31 8.53
CA ARG A 55 2.31 -3.19 7.41
C ARG A 55 1.56 -2.78 6.15
N MET A 56 1.99 -3.24 4.99
CA MET A 56 1.33 -2.93 3.71
C MET A 56 0.56 -4.12 3.19
N TYR A 57 -0.68 -3.88 2.74
CA TYR A 57 -1.58 -4.92 2.27
C TYR A 57 -2.26 -4.55 0.96
N MET A 58 -2.59 -5.61 0.20
CA MET A 58 -3.45 -5.51 -0.98
C MET A 58 -4.55 -6.58 -0.91
N TYR A 59 -5.75 -6.23 -1.37
CA TYR A 59 -6.92 -7.11 -1.38
C TYR A 59 -7.97 -6.58 -2.34
N LEU A 60 -8.90 -7.43 -2.78
CA LEU A 60 -10.10 -6.97 -3.48
C LEU A 60 -11.08 -6.37 -2.47
N TYR A 61 -11.65 -5.23 -2.79
CA TYR A 61 -12.53 -4.48 -1.88
C TYR A 61 -13.81 -4.03 -2.56
N ASP A 62 -14.95 -4.47 -2.03
CA ASP A 62 -16.27 -4.00 -2.44
C ASP A 62 -16.73 -2.86 -1.53
N ALA A 63 -16.64 -1.62 -2.02
CA ALA A 63 -16.97 -0.44 -1.23
C ALA A 63 -18.46 -0.40 -0.86
N LYS A 64 -18.79 -0.33 0.44
CA LYS A 64 -20.16 -0.40 0.96
C LYS A 64 -21.10 0.65 0.39
N TYR A 65 -20.63 1.85 0.14
CA TYR A 65 -21.42 3.00 -0.31
C TYR A 65 -21.00 3.48 -1.70
N LYS A 66 -20.66 2.55 -2.59
CA LYS A 66 -20.11 2.86 -3.91
C LYS A 66 -21.00 3.79 -4.74
N ASP A 67 -22.33 3.72 -4.60
CA ASP A 67 -23.25 4.59 -5.34
C ASP A 67 -23.21 6.06 -4.87
N GLY A 68 -22.74 6.30 -3.63
CA GLY A 68 -22.54 7.64 -3.08
C GLY A 68 -21.11 8.14 -3.14
N LEU A 69 -20.16 7.32 -3.60
CA LEU A 69 -18.77 7.70 -3.72
C LEU A 69 -18.48 8.22 -5.12
N PRO A 70 -17.76 9.35 -5.27
CA PRO A 70 -17.37 9.85 -6.58
C PRO A 70 -16.42 8.88 -7.31
N TYR A 71 -15.63 8.15 -6.53
CA TYR A 71 -14.71 7.09 -7.00
C TYR A 71 -14.26 6.22 -5.85
N TRP A 72 -13.85 5.00 -6.17
CA TRP A 72 -13.26 4.05 -5.22
C TRP A 72 -12.21 3.19 -5.91
N ASP A 73 -11.38 2.52 -5.11
CA ASP A 73 -10.34 1.61 -5.55
C ASP A 73 -10.77 0.17 -5.27
N TYR A 74 -10.86 -0.62 -6.31
CA TYR A 74 -11.23 -2.05 -6.22
C TYR A 74 -10.13 -2.93 -5.67
N PHE A 75 -8.88 -2.49 -5.79
CA PHE A 75 -7.71 -3.24 -5.40
C PHE A 75 -6.72 -2.36 -4.62
N PRO A 76 -7.13 -1.86 -3.46
CA PRO A 76 -6.35 -0.92 -2.70
C PRO A 76 -5.01 -1.48 -2.22
N CYS A 77 -3.98 -0.62 -2.20
CA CYS A 77 -2.70 -0.83 -1.54
C CYS A 77 -2.64 0.05 -0.29
N VAL A 78 -2.72 -0.57 0.88
CA VAL A 78 -3.03 0.14 2.12
C VAL A 78 -2.02 -0.16 3.22
N ILE A 79 -1.62 0.90 3.94
CA ILE A 79 -0.92 0.80 5.22
C ILE A 79 -1.93 1.15 6.33
N PRO A 80 -2.43 0.17 7.10
CA PRO A 80 -3.31 0.42 8.23
C PRO A 80 -2.58 1.18 9.34
N TYR A 81 -3.25 2.17 9.95
CA TYR A 81 -2.65 2.94 11.04
C TYR A 81 -3.53 3.05 12.29
N LYS A 82 -4.80 2.66 12.20
CA LYS A 82 -5.72 2.70 13.33
C LYS A 82 -6.83 1.69 13.16
N TYR A 83 -7.06 0.86 14.17
CA TYR A 83 -8.24 -0.01 14.21
C TYR A 83 -9.52 0.79 14.41
N ALA A 84 -10.60 0.31 13.83
CA ALA A 84 -11.95 0.86 13.97
C ALA A 84 -12.96 -0.27 14.17
N ARG A 85 -14.18 0.06 14.61
CA ARG A 85 -15.24 -0.94 14.73
C ARG A 85 -15.50 -1.61 13.37
N ASN A 86 -15.36 -2.92 13.31
CA ASN A 86 -15.53 -3.77 12.13
C ASN A 86 -14.55 -3.45 10.97
N GLY A 87 -13.39 -2.87 11.27
CA GLY A 87 -12.43 -2.52 10.23
C GLY A 87 -11.24 -1.71 10.74
N PHE A 88 -10.66 -0.92 9.84
CA PHE A 88 -9.50 -0.09 10.13
C PHE A 88 -9.47 1.18 9.26
N TYR A 89 -8.70 2.15 9.71
CA TYR A 89 -8.27 3.28 8.88
C TYR A 89 -6.88 2.99 8.32
N GLY A 90 -6.68 3.31 7.05
CA GLY A 90 -5.40 3.12 6.38
C GLY A 90 -5.11 4.22 5.37
N ILE A 91 -3.83 4.36 5.05
CA ILE A 91 -3.34 5.19 3.95
C ILE A 91 -3.35 4.34 2.69
N ASN A 92 -4.21 4.66 1.73
CA ASN A 92 -4.20 4.01 0.43
C ASN A 92 -3.23 4.74 -0.51
N LEU A 93 -2.13 4.06 -0.84
CA LEU A 93 -1.08 4.59 -1.69
C LEU A 93 -1.54 4.91 -3.12
N HIS A 94 -2.60 4.26 -3.59
CA HIS A 94 -3.12 4.51 -4.93
C HIS A 94 -3.70 5.92 -5.11
N TYR A 95 -4.13 6.58 -4.03
CA TYR A 95 -4.59 7.98 -4.07
C TYR A 95 -3.43 8.98 -4.10
N ILE A 96 -2.19 8.53 -3.97
CA ILE A 96 -0.98 9.34 -4.04
C ILE A 96 -0.36 9.18 -5.43
N ARG A 97 0.05 10.29 -6.06
CA ARG A 97 0.80 10.23 -7.33
C ARG A 97 2.10 9.45 -7.15
N PRO A 98 2.54 8.67 -8.14
CA PRO A 98 3.76 7.84 -8.02
C PRO A 98 4.98 8.58 -7.44
N ALA A 99 5.26 9.80 -7.91
CA ALA A 99 6.37 10.60 -7.39
C ALA A 99 6.28 10.91 -5.88
N HIS A 100 5.07 11.11 -5.36
CA HIS A 100 4.86 11.34 -3.93
C HIS A 100 4.80 10.04 -3.12
N ARG A 101 4.43 8.90 -3.75
CA ARG A 101 4.54 7.58 -3.10
C ARG A 101 5.97 7.27 -2.75
N VAL A 102 6.91 7.56 -3.67
CA VAL A 102 8.35 7.37 -3.42
C VAL A 102 8.78 8.13 -2.17
N LEU A 103 8.43 9.42 -2.06
CA LEU A 103 8.79 10.24 -0.91
C LEU A 103 8.20 9.73 0.41
N LEU A 104 6.94 9.27 0.37
CA LEU A 104 6.28 8.71 1.55
C LEU A 104 6.94 7.39 1.98
N LEU A 105 7.16 6.48 1.03
CA LEU A 105 7.74 5.16 1.32
C LEU A 105 9.20 5.28 1.73
N ASP A 106 9.95 6.24 1.18
CA ASP A 106 11.31 6.54 1.57
C ASP A 106 11.39 6.92 3.07
N ALA A 107 10.55 7.87 3.46
CA ALA A 107 10.48 8.29 4.86
C ALA A 107 10.09 7.15 5.82
N LEU A 108 9.22 6.21 5.40
CA LEU A 108 8.85 5.06 6.20
C LEU A 108 9.91 3.97 6.18
N TYR A 109 10.55 3.75 5.04
CA TYR A 109 11.49 2.68 4.80
C TYR A 109 12.73 2.78 5.68
N ASP A 110 13.29 3.98 5.83
CA ASP A 110 14.49 4.21 6.65
C ASP A 110 14.32 3.77 8.10
N TYR A 111 13.10 3.83 8.63
CA TYR A 111 12.80 3.37 9.99
C TYR A 111 12.52 1.87 10.06
N LEU A 112 11.90 1.32 9.03
CA LEU A 112 11.46 -0.07 9.02
C LEU A 112 12.61 -1.07 8.82
N ILE A 113 13.69 -0.66 8.13
CA ILE A 113 14.86 -1.50 7.86
C ILE A 113 16.00 -1.32 8.87
N ASN A 114 15.85 -0.43 9.83
CA ASN A 114 16.89 -0.23 10.84
C ASN A 114 16.95 -1.44 11.77
N GLU A 115 17.93 -2.31 11.54
CA GLU A 115 18.13 -3.54 12.32
C GLU A 115 18.60 -3.27 13.76
N ASP A 116 19.14 -2.07 14.02
CA ASP A 116 19.62 -1.66 15.36
C ASP A 116 18.45 -1.30 16.29
N VAL A 117 17.21 -1.21 15.79
CA VAL A 117 16.03 -0.85 16.57
C VAL A 117 15.22 -2.11 16.89
N GLU A 118 14.88 -2.30 18.17
CA GLU A 118 14.02 -3.41 18.62
C GLU A 118 12.66 -3.38 17.92
N ASN A 119 12.08 -4.56 17.70
CA ASN A 119 10.82 -4.68 16.95
C ASN A 119 9.68 -3.82 17.51
N GLU A 120 9.53 -3.74 18.84
CA GLU A 120 8.48 -2.93 19.47
C GLU A 120 8.70 -1.43 19.23
N GLU A 121 9.94 -0.96 19.31
CA GLU A 121 10.29 0.43 19.05
C GLU A 121 10.12 0.77 17.58
N ARG A 122 10.46 -0.14 16.68
CA ARG A 122 10.25 -0.03 15.22
C ARG A 122 8.76 0.13 14.89
N ILE A 123 7.90 -0.69 15.48
CA ILE A 123 6.45 -0.59 15.31
C ILE A 123 5.92 0.75 15.84
N ARG A 124 6.41 1.19 17.00
CA ARG A 124 6.03 2.47 17.61
C ARG A 124 6.43 3.66 16.72
N ILE A 125 7.67 3.70 16.26
CA ILE A 125 8.18 4.75 15.37
C ILE A 125 7.38 4.79 14.07
N THR A 126 7.15 3.62 13.46
CA THR A 126 6.34 3.52 12.24
C THR A 126 4.93 4.06 12.47
N TYR A 127 4.31 3.73 13.59
CA TYR A 127 3.00 4.24 13.95
C TYR A 127 2.98 5.77 14.12
N GLU A 128 3.96 6.33 14.84
CA GLU A 128 4.08 7.78 15.04
C GLU A 128 4.29 8.52 13.70
N MET A 129 5.13 7.99 12.82
CA MET A 129 5.34 8.55 11.48
C MET A 129 4.07 8.51 10.63
N ILE A 130 3.34 7.39 10.65
CA ILE A 130 2.08 7.28 9.92
C ILE A 130 1.07 8.26 10.48
N GLN A 131 0.99 8.43 11.81
CA GLN A 131 0.16 9.46 12.44
C GLN A 131 0.55 10.86 11.99
N PHE A 132 1.84 11.17 11.90
CA PHE A 132 2.31 12.44 11.35
C PHE A 132 1.88 12.62 9.89
N VAL A 133 2.09 11.61 9.05
CA VAL A 133 1.69 11.64 7.64
C VAL A 133 0.19 11.90 7.49
N THR A 134 -0.67 11.35 8.35
CA THR A 134 -2.11 11.58 8.29
C THR A 134 -2.52 13.04 8.54
N GLN A 135 -1.66 13.83 9.15
CA GLN A 135 -1.89 15.26 9.39
C GLN A 135 -1.52 16.13 8.17
N LEU A 136 -0.72 15.60 7.26
CA LEU A 136 -0.28 16.33 6.08
C LEU A 136 -1.45 16.52 5.10
N LYS A 137 -1.61 17.74 4.61
CA LYS A 137 -2.73 18.11 3.73
C LYS A 137 -2.82 17.22 2.48
N TYR A 138 -1.69 16.85 1.88
CA TYR A 138 -1.66 16.02 0.68
C TYR A 138 -2.01 14.54 0.96
N ALA A 139 -1.90 14.07 2.21
CA ALA A 139 -2.21 12.70 2.59
C ALA A 139 -3.68 12.49 2.97
N LYS A 140 -4.41 13.56 3.30
CA LYS A 140 -5.83 13.46 3.67
C LYS A 140 -6.70 12.70 2.66
N PRO A 141 -6.56 12.91 1.34
CA PRO A 141 -7.31 12.14 0.35
C PRO A 141 -7.03 10.64 0.38
N CYS A 142 -5.88 10.25 0.91
CA CYS A 142 -5.41 8.86 0.94
C CYS A 142 -5.93 8.10 2.15
N ILE A 143 -6.42 8.82 3.17
CA ILE A 143 -6.96 8.21 4.38
C ILE A 143 -8.34 7.65 4.08
N LYS A 144 -8.46 6.33 4.17
CA LYS A 144 -9.71 5.61 3.92
C LYS A 144 -10.04 4.71 5.10
N ARG A 145 -11.34 4.49 5.29
CA ARG A 145 -11.85 3.48 6.22
C ARG A 145 -12.23 2.23 5.45
N TYR A 146 -11.68 1.11 5.86
CA TYR A 146 -11.97 -0.20 5.30
C TYR A 146 -12.77 -1.04 6.29
N LEU A 147 -13.80 -1.72 5.80
CA LEU A 147 -14.61 -2.65 6.56
C LEU A 147 -14.16 -4.08 6.23
N ILE A 148 -13.84 -4.88 7.24
CA ILE A 148 -13.32 -6.24 7.02
C ILE A 148 -14.33 -7.11 6.26
N GLY A 149 -15.62 -6.98 6.56
CA GLY A 149 -16.68 -7.72 5.85
C GLY A 149 -16.90 -7.31 4.38
N HIS A 150 -16.15 -6.35 3.88
CA HIS A 150 -16.15 -5.90 2.48
C HIS A 150 -14.83 -6.21 1.75
N ILE A 151 -13.92 -6.92 2.40
CA ILE A 151 -12.75 -7.52 1.75
C ILE A 151 -13.22 -8.78 1.07
N ASP A 152 -13.19 -8.79 -0.26
CA ASP A 152 -13.74 -9.87 -1.12
C ASP A 152 -12.63 -10.76 -1.69
N SER A 153 -11.55 -10.90 -0.97
CA SER A 153 -10.43 -11.75 -1.33
C SER A 153 -9.60 -12.11 -0.11
N ARG A 154 -8.57 -12.89 -0.33
CA ARG A 154 -7.48 -13.04 0.65
C ARG A 154 -6.72 -11.73 0.79
N ILE A 155 -6.09 -11.53 1.93
CA ILE A 155 -5.28 -10.36 2.22
C ILE A 155 -3.83 -10.69 1.89
N LEU A 156 -3.29 -10.03 0.87
CA LEU A 156 -1.89 -10.15 0.48
C LEU A 156 -1.06 -9.12 1.27
N GLU A 157 -0.15 -9.58 2.10
CA GLU A 157 0.87 -8.71 2.70
C GLU A 157 1.98 -8.44 1.69
N VAL A 158 2.35 -7.17 1.53
CA VAL A 158 3.49 -6.76 0.72
C VAL A 158 4.72 -6.68 1.64
N PRO A 159 5.69 -7.60 1.48
CA PRO A 159 6.91 -7.57 2.29
C PRO A 159 7.67 -6.26 2.14
N ILE A 160 8.38 -5.86 3.19
CA ILE A 160 9.04 -4.55 3.24
C ILE A 160 10.09 -4.37 2.12
N ASP A 161 10.79 -5.44 1.76
CA ASP A 161 11.77 -5.45 0.67
C ASP A 161 11.15 -5.29 -0.73
N LYS A 162 9.80 -5.27 -0.80
CA LYS A 162 9.00 -5.05 -2.02
C LYS A 162 8.30 -3.69 -2.05
N TRP A 163 8.45 -2.85 -1.04
CA TRP A 163 7.74 -1.57 -0.97
C TRP A 163 8.17 -0.57 -2.06
N ASP A 164 9.43 -0.62 -2.50
CA ASP A 164 9.91 0.16 -3.64
C ASP A 164 9.12 -0.10 -4.92
N MET A 165 8.70 -1.36 -5.12
CA MET A 165 7.87 -1.74 -6.26
C MET A 165 6.52 -1.05 -6.22
N MET A 166 5.91 -0.94 -5.04
CA MET A 166 4.59 -0.32 -4.86
C MET A 166 4.60 1.18 -5.15
N ALA A 167 5.76 1.83 -5.00
CA ALA A 167 5.92 3.21 -5.37
C ALA A 167 5.74 3.44 -6.88
N MET A 168 6.25 2.52 -7.70
CA MET A 168 6.38 2.69 -9.15
C MET A 168 5.28 1.99 -9.95
N LEU A 169 4.74 0.87 -9.46
CA LEU A 169 3.75 0.09 -10.21
C LEU A 169 2.40 0.80 -10.31
N PRO A 170 1.83 0.91 -11.51
CA PRO A 170 0.48 1.42 -11.71
C PRO A 170 -0.57 0.34 -11.39
N SER A 171 -0.58 -0.11 -10.12
CA SER A 171 -1.47 -1.18 -9.64
C SER A 171 -2.88 -0.71 -9.27
N GLN A 172 -3.13 0.60 -9.27
CA GLN A 172 -4.41 1.18 -8.91
C GLN A 172 -5.54 0.75 -9.86
N GLN A 173 -6.68 0.37 -9.28
CA GLN A 173 -7.88 -0.01 -10.02
C GLN A 173 -9.08 0.82 -9.57
N PHE A 174 -9.07 2.09 -9.95
CA PHE A 174 -10.22 2.97 -9.73
C PHE A 174 -11.33 2.66 -10.75
N ASN A 175 -12.58 2.95 -10.34
CA ASN A 175 -13.72 2.95 -11.23
C ASN A 175 -13.69 4.09 -12.27
N ILE A 176 -12.76 5.04 -12.14
CA ILE A 176 -12.51 6.15 -13.07
C ILE A 176 -11.01 6.29 -13.35
N ASN A 177 -10.64 7.21 -14.24
CA ASN A 177 -9.24 7.45 -14.56
C ASN A 177 -8.45 7.96 -13.33
N ALA A 178 -7.28 7.38 -13.09
CA ALA A 178 -6.43 7.72 -11.94
C ALA A 178 -6.01 9.21 -11.91
N ASN A 179 -5.78 9.83 -13.09
CA ASN A 179 -5.44 11.26 -13.14
C ASN A 179 -6.60 12.14 -12.66
N THR A 180 -7.84 11.75 -12.92
CA THR A 180 -9.04 12.41 -12.39
C THR A 180 -9.06 12.31 -10.87
N VAL A 181 -8.83 11.11 -10.32
CA VAL A 181 -8.72 10.91 -8.87
C VAL A 181 -7.65 11.80 -8.26
N TYR A 182 -6.47 11.88 -8.87
CA TYR A 182 -5.37 12.73 -8.38
C TYR A 182 -5.69 14.23 -8.44
N ALA A 183 -6.44 14.67 -9.42
CA ALA A 183 -6.83 16.08 -9.55
C ALA A 183 -7.92 16.45 -8.52
N GLU A 184 -9.00 15.67 -8.48
CA GLU A 184 -10.15 15.95 -7.61
C GLU A 184 -9.86 15.79 -6.13
N SER A 185 -9.05 14.78 -5.74
CA SER A 185 -8.72 14.58 -4.33
C SER A 185 -7.96 15.74 -3.71
N ARG A 186 -7.31 16.57 -4.51
CA ARG A 186 -6.61 17.78 -4.02
C ARG A 186 -7.52 18.99 -3.83
N THR A 187 -8.63 19.05 -4.54
CA THR A 187 -9.56 20.19 -4.45
C THR A 187 -10.53 20.08 -3.27
N LYS A 188 -10.71 18.88 -2.73
CA LYS A 188 -11.65 18.61 -1.63
C LYS A 188 -11.07 18.80 -0.22
N TYR A 189 -9.76 19.02 -0.09
CA TYR A 189 -9.01 19.17 1.16
C TYR A 189 -8.00 20.32 1.07
#